data_2bd0740fcb2a1be05984673c0eb787a1
#
_entry.id   2bd0740fcb2a1be05984673c0eb787a1
#
_cell.length_a   1.000
_cell.length_b   1.000
_cell.length_c   1.000
_cell.angle_alpha   90.00
_cell.angle_beta   90.00
_cell.angle_gamma   90.00
#
_symmetry.space_group_name_H-M   'P 1'
#
loop_
_entity.id
_entity.type
_entity.pdbx_description
1 polymer ?
#
loop_
_entity_poly.entity_id
_entity_poly.type
_entity_poly.pdbx_seq_one_letter_code
_entity_poly.pdbx_strand_id
1 'polypeptide(L)'
;MNISKKALSLIRYNLQGSLKKNGINIWRYVFKGVEKGTGVERLFFIELIVLNPYLSPSDIVLGFDSRVSVSSEQLQNVLAGTVSAQKMMSETLVVPSYICVKAGILGAGARQLCFYAPVKDVKSSLKSFYFEVGRCSFSEERLSGLISQNPSDIQEHPGFLSDTGLISWDLRYEIRLDSTVGFSGKSANWFPVGINTVFAGNISIDGREYSVLPKNSFGYFDRIFGPSCPDNLFHLSSSHLTSVITGKLLEKSSFAVHGVYKDKVSIVAILEDKKIEFAADLSKRAYKSIYDCSTITDSVDGDKLHWTISASNKQYIVDIDVFCIASDLFVRTLELPNGKRKVIKFVSGKSSSGEIRMYKNNRSNLELIEHAHLADCLCEFGSLEVPEE
;
A
#
# COMPACT_ATOMS: atom_id res chain seq x y z
N MET A 1 21.32 6.47 7.43
CA MET A 1 20.21 5.50 7.41
C MET A 1 20.59 4.26 8.23
N ASN A 2 20.01 4.06 9.40
CA ASN A 2 20.26 2.88 10.26
C ASN A 2 19.29 1.73 9.94
N ILE A 3 19.21 1.38 8.67
CA ILE A 3 18.33 0.30 8.20
C ILE A 3 19.11 -1.02 8.11
N SER A 4 18.47 -2.14 8.45
CA SER A 4 19.07 -3.45 8.32
C SER A 4 19.40 -3.80 6.87
N LYS A 5 20.48 -4.53 6.63
CA LYS A 5 20.86 -4.99 5.27
C LYS A 5 19.73 -5.74 4.58
N LYS A 6 18.94 -6.51 5.35
CA LYS A 6 17.82 -7.28 4.83
C LYS A 6 16.65 -6.37 4.40
N ALA A 7 16.29 -5.36 5.19
CA ALA A 7 15.28 -4.39 4.82
C ALA A 7 15.71 -3.58 3.59
N LEU A 8 16.98 -3.15 3.52
CA LEU A 8 17.53 -2.47 2.36
C LEU A 8 17.46 -3.35 1.09
N SER A 9 17.71 -4.64 1.20
CA SER A 9 17.57 -5.57 0.08
C SER A 9 16.13 -5.70 -0.39
N LEU A 10 15.15 -5.64 0.52
CA LEU A 10 13.73 -5.60 0.17
C LEU A 10 13.36 -4.32 -0.56
N ILE A 11 13.89 -3.15 -0.17
CA ILE A 11 13.64 -1.88 -0.88
C ILE A 11 14.15 -1.96 -2.31
N ARG A 12 15.35 -2.51 -2.51
CA ARG A 12 16.04 -2.61 -3.81
C ARG A 12 15.59 -3.78 -4.67
N TYR A 13 14.75 -4.65 -4.14
CA TYR A 13 14.34 -5.86 -4.86
C TYR A 13 13.70 -5.52 -6.20
N ASN A 14 14.22 -6.14 -7.26
CA ASN A 14 13.61 -6.12 -8.58
C ASN A 14 13.03 -7.51 -8.90
N LEU A 15 11.97 -7.54 -9.68
CA LEU A 15 11.37 -8.79 -10.13
C LEU A 15 12.40 -9.64 -10.89
N GLN A 16 12.42 -10.95 -10.63
CA GLN A 16 13.37 -11.90 -11.21
C GLN A 16 12.64 -13.09 -11.86
N GLY A 17 13.33 -13.81 -12.72
CA GLY A 17 12.79 -14.99 -13.38
C GLY A 17 11.52 -14.68 -14.19
N SER A 18 10.50 -15.51 -14.02
CA SER A 18 9.19 -15.34 -14.69
C SER A 18 8.46 -14.05 -14.26
N LEU A 19 8.73 -13.53 -13.05
CA LEU A 19 8.12 -12.31 -12.55
C LEU A 19 8.53 -11.06 -13.34
N LYS A 20 9.62 -11.10 -14.10
CA LYS A 20 9.99 -10.01 -15.02
C LYS A 20 8.93 -9.77 -16.09
N LYS A 21 8.27 -10.83 -16.56
CA LYS A 21 7.23 -10.78 -17.60
C LYS A 21 5.82 -10.79 -17.05
N ASN A 22 5.62 -11.34 -15.88
CA ASN A 22 4.30 -11.43 -15.25
C ASN A 22 4.41 -11.18 -13.74
N GLY A 23 4.59 -9.93 -13.39
CA GLY A 23 4.74 -9.56 -11.99
C GLY A 23 4.49 -8.10 -11.71
N ILE A 24 4.27 -7.81 -10.44
CA ILE A 24 4.00 -6.47 -9.90
C ILE A 24 4.98 -6.13 -8.78
N ASN A 25 5.40 -4.89 -8.75
CA ASN A 25 6.13 -4.25 -7.66
C ASN A 25 5.41 -2.99 -7.23
N ILE A 26 5.14 -2.83 -5.95
CA ILE A 26 4.55 -1.61 -5.38
C ILE A 26 5.45 -1.14 -4.24
N TRP A 27 5.81 0.14 -4.25
CA TRP A 27 6.40 0.88 -3.13
C TRP A 27 5.36 1.90 -2.67
N ARG A 28 4.92 1.81 -1.43
CA ARG A 28 3.91 2.70 -0.88
C ARG A 28 4.45 3.47 0.32
N TYR A 29 4.28 4.76 0.27
CA TYR A 29 4.65 5.71 1.32
C TYR A 29 3.40 6.39 1.83
N VAL A 30 3.22 6.42 3.14
CA VAL A 30 2.10 7.11 3.80
C VAL A 30 2.68 8.04 4.86
N PHE A 31 2.18 9.27 4.96
CA PHE A 31 2.67 10.27 5.90
C PHE A 31 1.63 11.36 6.13
N LYS A 32 1.76 12.04 7.27
CA LYS A 32 0.90 13.15 7.64
C LYS A 32 1.54 14.50 7.29
N GLY A 33 0.74 15.39 6.72
CA GLY A 33 1.09 16.79 6.47
C GLY A 33 0.11 17.75 7.14
N VAL A 34 0.56 18.94 7.45
CA VAL A 34 -0.20 20.01 8.10
C VAL A 34 -0.36 21.17 7.13
N GLU A 35 -1.59 21.56 6.82
CA GLU A 35 -1.90 22.67 5.89
C GLU A 35 -1.35 23.99 6.44
N LYS A 36 -0.60 24.71 5.60
CA LYS A 36 -0.07 26.01 5.95
C LYS A 36 -1.22 27.01 6.08
N GLY A 37 -1.25 27.73 7.18
CA GLY A 37 -2.26 28.76 7.47
C GLY A 37 -3.46 28.27 8.26
N THR A 38 -3.99 27.07 8.01
CA THR A 38 -5.16 26.54 8.74
C THR A 38 -4.78 25.55 9.85
N GLY A 39 -3.62 24.93 9.75
CA GLY A 39 -3.20 23.86 10.68
C GLY A 39 -3.95 22.54 10.48
N VAL A 40 -4.77 22.40 9.45
CA VAL A 40 -5.52 21.17 9.19
C VAL A 40 -4.56 20.05 8.79
N GLU A 41 -4.63 18.96 9.49
CA GLU A 41 -3.83 17.77 9.20
C GLU A 41 -4.51 16.88 8.16
N ARG A 42 -3.72 16.31 7.25
CA ARG A 42 -4.15 15.32 6.26
C ARG A 42 -3.16 14.15 6.20
N LEU A 43 -3.68 12.96 5.92
CA LEU A 43 -2.88 11.78 5.63
C LEU A 43 -2.71 11.68 4.11
N PHE A 44 -1.46 11.63 3.66
CA PHE A 44 -1.09 11.53 2.26
C PHE A 44 -0.52 10.16 1.95
N PHE A 45 -0.66 9.74 0.71
CA PHE A 45 0.03 8.58 0.17
C PHE A 45 0.73 8.90 -1.14
N ILE A 46 1.83 8.21 -1.39
CA ILE A 46 2.54 8.17 -2.68
C ILE A 46 2.86 6.72 -2.96
N GLU A 47 2.53 6.25 -4.17
CA GLU A 47 2.79 4.88 -4.61
C GLU A 47 3.53 4.88 -5.94
N LEU A 48 4.56 4.05 -6.04
CA LEU A 48 5.22 3.67 -7.28
C LEU A 48 4.86 2.23 -7.58
N ILE A 49 4.23 2.00 -8.73
CA ILE A 49 3.80 0.67 -9.19
C ILE A 49 4.53 0.35 -10.48
N VAL A 50 5.17 -0.80 -10.55
CA VAL A 50 5.86 -1.31 -11.74
C VAL A 50 5.21 -2.62 -12.15
N LEU A 51 4.71 -2.67 -13.38
CA LEU A 51 4.01 -3.83 -13.93
C LEU A 51 4.77 -4.40 -15.13
N ASN A 52 5.06 -5.70 -15.09
CA ASN A 52 5.63 -6.48 -16.18
C ASN A 52 6.82 -5.78 -16.87
N PRO A 53 7.89 -5.40 -16.13
CA PRO A 53 8.89 -4.45 -16.61
C PRO A 53 9.76 -4.97 -17.79
N TYR A 54 9.73 -6.26 -18.06
CA TYR A 54 10.56 -6.91 -19.08
C TYR A 54 9.73 -7.69 -20.11
N LEU A 55 8.53 -7.22 -20.42
CA LEU A 55 7.85 -7.68 -21.62
C LEU A 55 8.62 -7.25 -22.88
N SER A 56 8.52 -8.04 -23.92
CA SER A 56 9.06 -7.67 -25.24
C SER A 56 8.44 -6.36 -25.72
N PRO A 57 9.18 -5.49 -26.42
CA PRO A 57 8.60 -4.29 -27.04
C PRO A 57 7.40 -4.55 -27.94
N SER A 58 7.33 -5.72 -28.57
CA SER A 58 6.16 -6.16 -29.34
C SER A 58 4.94 -6.47 -28.49
N ASP A 59 5.13 -6.76 -27.20
CA ASP A 59 4.08 -7.11 -26.24
C ASP A 59 3.70 -5.92 -25.33
N ILE A 60 4.37 -4.77 -25.51
CA ILE A 60 4.12 -3.59 -24.66
C ILE A 60 2.77 -2.99 -25.02
N VAL A 61 1.89 -3.00 -24.05
CA VAL A 61 0.64 -2.27 -24.10
C VAL A 61 0.59 -1.30 -22.94
N LEU A 62 0.47 -0.03 -23.24
CA LEU A 62 0.17 0.97 -22.25
C LEU A 62 -1.28 0.83 -21.81
N GLY A 63 -1.37 0.42 -20.66
CA GLY A 63 -2.16 0.12 -19.78
C GLY A 63 -3.56 0.39 -19.47
N PHE A 64 -4.37 1.13 -20.07
CA PHE A 64 -5.69 1.39 -19.53
C PHE A 64 -6.78 0.65 -20.26
N ASP A 65 -6.63 0.60 -21.54
CA ASP A 65 -7.49 -0.17 -22.41
C ASP A 65 -6.72 -1.42 -22.79
N SER A 66 -7.32 -2.57 -22.55
CA SER A 66 -6.81 -3.83 -23.09
C SER A 66 -6.69 -3.70 -24.60
N ARG A 67 -5.50 -3.40 -25.08
CA ARG A 67 -5.23 -3.48 -26.50
C ARG A 67 -5.02 -4.94 -26.86
N VAL A 68 -5.70 -5.39 -27.88
CA VAL A 68 -5.54 -6.74 -28.41
C VAL A 68 -4.28 -6.75 -29.28
N SER A 69 -3.26 -7.51 -28.88
CA SER A 69 -2.14 -7.85 -29.74
C SER A 69 -2.52 -9.08 -30.56
N VAL A 70 -2.51 -8.94 -31.87
CA VAL A 70 -2.90 -10.00 -32.79
C VAL A 70 -1.64 -10.57 -33.41
N SER A 71 -1.43 -11.89 -33.32
CA SER A 71 -0.34 -12.56 -34.03
C SER A 71 -0.63 -12.60 -35.53
N SER A 72 0.43 -12.73 -36.36
CA SER A 72 0.27 -12.86 -37.81
C SER A 72 -0.63 -14.03 -38.20
N GLU A 73 -0.59 -15.13 -37.46
CA GLU A 73 -1.44 -16.30 -37.66
C GLU A 73 -2.91 -16.01 -37.34
N GLN A 74 -3.17 -15.34 -36.22
CA GLN A 74 -4.51 -14.93 -35.85
C GLN A 74 -5.11 -13.96 -36.87
N LEU A 75 -4.31 -13.01 -37.36
CA LEU A 75 -4.72 -12.08 -38.39
C LEU A 75 -5.07 -12.84 -39.72
N GLN A 76 -4.25 -13.80 -40.12
CA GLN A 76 -4.53 -14.64 -41.29
C GLN A 76 -5.84 -15.42 -41.12
N ASN A 77 -6.11 -15.98 -39.94
CA ASN A 77 -7.34 -16.70 -39.67
C ASN A 77 -8.58 -15.80 -39.76
N VAL A 78 -8.49 -14.55 -39.34
CA VAL A 78 -9.56 -13.56 -39.50
C VAL A 78 -9.75 -13.19 -40.95
N LEU A 79 -8.65 -12.95 -41.70
CA LEU A 79 -8.71 -12.63 -43.12
C LEU A 79 -9.24 -13.79 -43.96
N ALA A 80 -8.95 -15.03 -43.56
CA ALA A 80 -9.48 -16.24 -44.17
C ALA A 80 -10.95 -16.54 -43.77
N GLY A 81 -11.52 -15.76 -42.85
CA GLY A 81 -12.90 -15.96 -42.39
C GLY A 81 -13.10 -17.18 -41.50
N THR A 82 -12.02 -17.83 -41.04
CA THR A 82 -12.09 -19.01 -40.15
C THR A 82 -12.39 -18.65 -38.69
N VAL A 83 -12.09 -17.41 -38.28
CA VAL A 83 -12.41 -16.85 -36.95
C VAL A 83 -12.97 -15.44 -37.12
N SER A 84 -14.05 -15.10 -36.41
CA SER A 84 -14.54 -13.72 -36.43
C SER A 84 -13.58 -12.80 -35.69
N ALA A 85 -13.38 -11.57 -36.20
CA ALA A 85 -12.56 -10.55 -35.54
C ALA A 85 -13.02 -10.29 -34.10
N GLN A 86 -14.32 -10.31 -33.88
CA GLN A 86 -14.90 -10.07 -32.56
C GLN A 86 -14.57 -11.18 -31.55
N LYS A 87 -14.61 -12.45 -31.99
CA LYS A 87 -14.20 -13.59 -31.16
C LYS A 87 -12.71 -13.54 -30.85
N MET A 88 -11.87 -13.21 -31.82
CA MET A 88 -10.44 -13.07 -31.65
C MET A 88 -10.12 -11.94 -30.65
N MET A 89 -10.79 -10.80 -30.73
CA MET A 89 -10.59 -9.68 -29.80
C MET A 89 -10.97 -10.04 -28.37
N SER A 90 -12.01 -10.87 -28.17
CA SER A 90 -12.43 -11.31 -26.84
C SER A 90 -11.52 -12.37 -26.21
N GLU A 91 -10.79 -13.14 -27.04
CA GLU A 91 -9.91 -14.24 -26.58
C GLU A 91 -8.46 -13.79 -26.35
N THR A 92 -8.04 -12.67 -26.94
CA THR A 92 -6.63 -12.23 -26.86
C THR A 92 -6.44 -11.23 -25.73
N LEU A 93 -6.01 -11.72 -24.57
CA LEU A 93 -5.67 -10.88 -23.44
C LEU A 93 -4.26 -10.30 -23.63
N VAL A 94 -4.16 -8.99 -23.72
CA VAL A 94 -2.88 -8.29 -23.75
C VAL A 94 -2.40 -8.01 -22.34
N VAL A 95 -1.18 -8.45 -22.05
CA VAL A 95 -0.53 -8.24 -20.76
C VAL A 95 0.12 -6.84 -20.76
N PRO A 96 -0.36 -5.89 -19.93
CA PRO A 96 0.20 -4.54 -19.92
C PRO A 96 1.58 -4.48 -19.27
N SER A 97 2.39 -3.52 -19.73
CA SER A 97 3.69 -3.19 -19.15
C SER A 97 3.79 -1.69 -18.97
N TYR A 98 3.81 -1.24 -17.71
CA TYR A 98 3.89 0.19 -17.42
C TYR A 98 4.40 0.47 -16.00
N ILE A 99 4.71 1.72 -15.75
CA ILE A 99 4.85 2.29 -14.41
C ILE A 99 3.70 3.24 -14.13
N CYS A 100 3.12 3.10 -12.95
CA CYS A 100 2.10 4.01 -12.44
C CYS A 100 2.62 4.70 -11.18
N VAL A 101 2.46 6.01 -11.12
CA VAL A 101 2.63 6.79 -9.89
C VAL A 101 1.27 7.26 -9.45
N LYS A 102 0.89 6.92 -8.20
CA LYS A 102 -0.34 7.41 -7.57
C LYS A 102 0.04 8.28 -6.38
N ALA A 103 -0.64 9.40 -6.23
CA ALA A 103 -0.48 10.26 -5.06
C ALA A 103 -1.82 10.89 -4.68
N GLY A 104 -2.03 11.13 -3.37
CA GLY A 104 -3.30 11.69 -2.94
C GLY A 104 -3.46 11.81 -1.43
N ILE A 105 -4.71 12.01 -1.04
CA ILE A 105 -5.15 12.14 0.36
C ILE A 105 -6.00 10.93 0.73
N LEU A 106 -5.78 10.40 1.92
CA LEU A 106 -6.59 9.37 2.57
C LEU A 106 -7.59 10.02 3.54
N GLY A 107 -8.74 9.37 3.74
CA GLY A 107 -9.77 9.80 4.68
C GLY A 107 -10.74 10.83 4.13
N ALA A 108 -11.28 11.67 4.99
CA ALA A 108 -12.25 12.68 4.61
C ALA A 108 -11.74 13.59 3.49
N GLY A 109 -12.48 13.63 2.38
CA GLY A 109 -12.06 14.35 1.17
C GLY A 109 -10.94 13.61 0.42
N ALA A 110 -10.93 12.28 0.48
CA ALA A 110 -9.99 11.43 -0.24
C ALA A 110 -9.92 11.78 -1.72
N ARG A 111 -8.70 11.83 -2.23
CA ARG A 111 -8.40 12.11 -3.63
C ARG A 111 -7.22 11.29 -4.10
N GLN A 112 -7.24 10.87 -5.35
CA GLN A 112 -6.17 10.10 -5.98
C GLN A 112 -5.90 10.62 -7.38
N LEU A 113 -4.67 11.09 -7.61
CA LEU A 113 -4.19 11.41 -8.95
C LEU A 113 -3.22 10.32 -9.41
N CYS A 114 -3.33 9.92 -10.67
CA CYS A 114 -2.54 8.86 -11.25
C CYS A 114 -1.76 9.37 -12.45
N PHE A 115 -0.50 8.95 -12.58
CA PHE A 115 0.33 9.17 -13.74
C PHE A 115 0.87 7.83 -14.22
N TYR A 116 0.77 7.56 -15.52
CA TYR A 116 1.20 6.31 -16.13
C TYR A 116 2.23 6.57 -17.22
N ALA A 117 3.24 5.72 -17.32
CA ALA A 117 4.26 5.80 -18.34
C ALA A 117 4.69 4.40 -18.82
N PRO A 118 5.08 4.25 -20.10
CA PRO A 118 5.71 3.02 -20.57
C PRO A 118 7.01 2.79 -19.82
N VAL A 119 7.33 1.52 -19.57
CA VAL A 119 8.58 1.15 -18.88
C VAL A 119 9.83 1.65 -19.64
N LYS A 120 9.77 1.75 -20.98
CA LYS A 120 10.86 2.27 -21.81
C LYS A 120 11.25 3.73 -21.51
N ASP A 121 10.32 4.53 -20.97
CA ASP A 121 10.53 5.95 -20.68
C ASP A 121 11.02 6.20 -19.26
N VAL A 122 11.36 5.12 -18.55
CA VAL A 122 11.77 5.14 -17.15
C VAL A 122 13.27 4.99 -17.02
N LYS A 123 13.89 5.89 -16.25
CA LYS A 123 15.26 5.71 -15.80
C LYS A 123 15.27 5.02 -14.45
N SER A 124 16.00 3.91 -14.33
CA SER A 124 16.13 3.16 -13.08
C SER A 124 17.55 2.66 -12.89
N SER A 125 17.90 2.36 -11.62
CA SER A 125 19.19 1.78 -11.26
C SER A 125 19.01 0.34 -10.78
N LEU A 126 19.91 -0.55 -11.18
CA LEU A 126 19.98 -1.91 -10.64
C LEU A 126 20.79 -2.00 -9.33
N LYS A 127 21.60 -0.98 -9.02
CA LYS A 127 22.51 -0.98 -7.85
C LYS A 127 21.89 -0.33 -6.62
N SER A 128 20.92 0.54 -6.82
CA SER A 128 20.24 1.29 -5.76
C SER A 128 18.77 1.40 -6.10
N PHE A 129 17.92 1.67 -5.11
CA PHE A 129 16.54 2.06 -5.38
C PHE A 129 16.53 3.46 -5.99
N TYR A 130 16.28 3.54 -7.27
CA TYR A 130 16.15 4.78 -8.03
C TYR A 130 15.23 4.59 -9.22
N PHE A 131 14.23 5.47 -9.33
CA PHE A 131 13.33 5.58 -10.46
C PHE A 131 13.10 7.05 -10.78
N GLU A 132 13.14 7.37 -12.07
CA GLU A 132 12.72 8.67 -12.62
C GLU A 132 11.74 8.39 -13.75
N VAL A 133 10.54 8.91 -13.63
CA VAL A 133 9.44 8.69 -14.58
C VAL A 133 8.60 9.95 -14.71
N GLY A 134 8.54 10.50 -15.92
CA GLY A 134 7.90 11.80 -16.16
C GLY A 134 8.53 12.90 -15.28
N ARG A 135 7.70 13.51 -14.45
CA ARG A 135 8.12 14.54 -13.48
C ARG A 135 8.25 14.00 -12.05
N CYS A 136 8.34 12.67 -11.89
CA CYS A 136 8.44 12.02 -10.59
C CYS A 136 9.79 11.31 -10.44
N SER A 137 10.37 11.38 -9.24
CA SER A 137 11.62 10.73 -8.88
C SER A 137 11.51 10.07 -7.51
N PHE A 138 12.06 8.85 -7.40
CA PHE A 138 12.07 8.03 -6.20
C PHE A 138 13.48 7.53 -5.93
N SER A 139 13.97 7.73 -4.73
CA SER A 139 15.27 7.22 -4.29
C SER A 139 15.20 6.69 -2.86
N GLU A 140 16.31 6.20 -2.32
CA GLU A 140 16.40 5.65 -0.96
C GLU A 140 16.16 6.69 0.16
N GLU A 141 16.24 7.99 -0.16
CA GLU A 141 16.15 9.06 0.83
C GLU A 141 15.22 10.22 0.41
N ARG A 142 14.76 10.23 -0.84
CA ARG A 142 13.97 11.34 -1.37
C ARG A 142 12.90 10.87 -2.34
N LEU A 143 11.75 11.53 -2.23
CA LEU A 143 10.62 11.44 -3.14
C LEU A 143 10.33 12.83 -3.65
N SER A 144 10.31 13.04 -4.96
CA SER A 144 9.85 14.29 -5.56
C SER A 144 8.96 14.00 -6.75
N GLY A 145 7.97 14.86 -6.99
CA GLY A 145 7.09 14.62 -8.12
C GLY A 145 6.04 15.68 -8.32
N LEU A 146 5.45 15.60 -9.51
CA LEU A 146 4.29 16.39 -9.89
C LEU A 146 3.40 15.56 -10.81
N ILE A 147 2.12 15.45 -10.44
CA ILE A 147 1.06 14.86 -11.27
C ILE A 147 0.04 15.97 -11.55
N SER A 148 -0.29 16.14 -12.82
CA SER A 148 -1.34 17.04 -13.30
C SER A 148 -2.30 16.24 -14.17
N GLN A 149 -3.60 16.31 -13.87
CA GLN A 149 -4.66 15.61 -14.59
C GLN A 149 -5.76 16.61 -14.97
N ASN A 150 -6.00 16.72 -16.26
CA ASN A 150 -7.06 17.55 -16.79
C ASN A 150 -8.36 16.75 -16.98
N PRO A 151 -9.53 17.40 -17.03
CA PRO A 151 -10.79 16.70 -17.29
C PRO A 151 -10.82 15.94 -18.61
N SER A 152 -10.17 16.44 -19.67
CA SER A 152 -10.04 15.75 -20.96
C SER A 152 -9.27 14.44 -20.84
N ASP A 153 -8.17 14.43 -20.08
CA ASP A 153 -7.35 13.23 -19.89
C ASP A 153 -8.15 12.11 -19.20
N ILE A 154 -9.01 12.49 -18.25
CA ILE A 154 -9.89 11.55 -17.52
C ILE A 154 -11.00 11.02 -18.44
N GLN A 155 -11.57 11.86 -19.29
CA GLN A 155 -12.61 11.43 -20.26
C GLN A 155 -12.07 10.48 -21.32
N GLU A 156 -10.83 10.70 -21.77
CA GLU A 156 -10.15 9.81 -22.72
C GLU A 156 -9.78 8.46 -22.07
N HIS A 157 -9.58 8.45 -20.76
CA HIS A 157 -9.12 7.28 -20.00
C HIS A 157 -9.91 7.05 -18.71
N PRO A 158 -11.22 6.80 -18.80
CA PRO A 158 -12.09 6.67 -17.62
C PRO A 158 -11.66 5.54 -16.68
N GLY A 159 -10.98 4.54 -17.22
CA GLY A 159 -10.43 3.44 -16.44
C GLY A 159 -9.28 3.81 -15.51
N PHE A 160 -8.74 5.02 -15.50
CA PHE A 160 -7.62 5.41 -14.62
C PHE A 160 -8.02 5.55 -13.16
N LEU A 161 -9.27 5.78 -12.86
CA LEU A 161 -9.76 6.15 -11.53
C LEU A 161 -8.90 7.28 -10.90
N SER A 162 -8.58 8.28 -11.71
CA SER A 162 -7.85 9.46 -11.29
C SER A 162 -8.79 10.64 -11.14
N ASP A 163 -8.63 11.40 -10.07
CA ASP A 163 -9.25 12.71 -9.94
C ASP A 163 -8.55 13.71 -10.86
N THR A 164 -9.25 14.79 -11.20
CA THR A 164 -8.64 15.96 -11.85
C THR A 164 -7.91 16.81 -10.83
N GLY A 165 -6.86 17.52 -11.25
CA GLY A 165 -6.16 18.48 -10.42
C GLY A 165 -4.64 18.39 -10.52
N LEU A 166 -3.98 18.99 -9.55
CA LEU A 166 -2.54 19.10 -9.47
C LEU A 166 -2.05 18.69 -8.09
N ILE A 167 -1.13 17.72 -8.03
CA ILE A 167 -0.41 17.37 -6.81
C ILE A 167 1.08 17.43 -7.05
N SER A 168 1.84 18.03 -6.13
CA SER A 168 3.29 18.04 -6.17
C SER A 168 3.89 17.81 -4.79
N TRP A 169 5.07 17.20 -4.74
CA TRP A 169 5.78 16.92 -3.50
C TRP A 169 7.29 17.00 -3.66
N ASP A 170 7.96 17.39 -2.60
CA ASP A 170 9.40 17.28 -2.40
C ASP A 170 9.67 16.89 -0.96
N LEU A 171 10.02 15.63 -0.74
CA LEU A 171 10.11 15.00 0.57
C LEU A 171 11.44 14.27 0.71
N ARG A 172 12.10 14.47 1.84
CA ARG A 172 13.12 13.54 2.33
C ARG A 172 12.47 12.57 3.30
N TYR A 173 12.98 11.36 3.38
CA TYR A 173 12.50 10.38 4.35
C TYR A 173 13.64 9.59 4.99
N GLU A 174 13.38 9.12 6.20
CA GLU A 174 14.28 8.25 6.97
C GLU A 174 13.47 7.16 7.64
N ILE A 175 13.89 5.90 7.45
CA ILE A 175 13.31 4.77 8.16
C ILE A 175 13.96 4.70 9.54
N ARG A 176 13.18 4.90 10.59
CA ARG A 176 13.61 4.81 12.00
C ARG A 176 13.47 3.40 12.55
N LEU A 177 12.37 2.73 12.22
CA LEU A 177 12.14 1.33 12.57
C LEU A 177 11.84 0.55 11.32
N ASP A 178 12.68 -0.46 11.04
CA ASP A 178 12.49 -1.37 9.93
C ASP A 178 11.96 -2.72 10.37
N SER A 179 11.26 -3.40 9.47
CA SER A 179 10.88 -4.79 9.65
C SER A 179 11.04 -5.59 8.36
N THR A 180 11.38 -6.85 8.53
CA THR A 180 11.40 -7.84 7.45
C THR A 180 10.42 -8.99 7.72
N VAL A 181 9.55 -8.80 8.71
CA VAL A 181 8.44 -9.70 9.01
C VAL A 181 7.20 -9.16 8.31
N GLY A 182 6.69 -9.92 7.37
CA GLY A 182 5.54 -9.56 6.56
C GLY A 182 4.80 -10.80 6.10
N PHE A 183 3.86 -10.62 5.20
CA PHE A 183 3.11 -11.69 4.57
C PHE A 183 3.88 -12.23 3.36
N SER A 184 4.02 -13.56 3.28
CA SER A 184 4.53 -14.26 2.10
C SER A 184 3.53 -15.30 1.65
N GLY A 185 2.93 -15.07 0.49
CA GLY A 185 1.93 -15.93 -0.13
C GLY A 185 2.32 -16.39 -1.53
N LYS A 186 1.48 -17.20 -2.13
CA LYS A 186 1.68 -17.66 -3.52
C LYS A 186 1.47 -16.55 -4.55
N SER A 187 0.51 -15.66 -4.31
CA SER A 187 0.15 -14.56 -5.20
C SER A 187 1.03 -13.33 -5.00
N ALA A 188 1.43 -13.04 -3.76
CA ALA A 188 2.21 -11.85 -3.43
C ALA A 188 3.03 -12.02 -2.15
N ASN A 189 4.03 -11.15 -2.03
CA ASN A 189 4.75 -10.87 -0.81
C ASN A 189 4.46 -9.42 -0.39
N TRP A 190 4.25 -9.20 0.89
CA TRP A 190 3.94 -7.88 1.46
C TRP A 190 4.74 -7.64 2.73
N PHE A 191 5.67 -6.70 2.70
CA PHE A 191 6.57 -6.40 3.81
C PHE A 191 6.45 -4.96 4.28
N PRO A 192 6.26 -4.71 5.58
CA PRO A 192 6.28 -3.39 6.20
C PRO A 192 7.72 -2.91 6.41
N VAL A 193 8.42 -2.57 5.33
CA VAL A 193 9.87 -2.28 5.37
C VAL A 193 10.22 -1.14 6.31
N GLY A 194 9.40 -0.09 6.35
CA GLY A 194 9.57 1.07 7.24
C GLY A 194 8.33 1.28 8.10
N ILE A 195 8.19 0.52 9.19
CA ILE A 195 7.04 0.62 10.08
C ILE A 195 6.96 1.94 10.86
N ASN A 196 8.11 2.60 11.05
CA ASN A 196 8.19 3.99 11.48
C ASN A 196 9.15 4.70 10.53
N THR A 197 8.58 5.50 9.65
CA THR A 197 9.32 6.28 8.66
C THR A 197 8.98 7.74 8.85
N VAL A 198 9.99 8.57 9.04
CA VAL A 198 9.79 10.01 9.17
C VAL A 198 9.99 10.69 7.85
N PHE A 199 9.14 11.67 7.57
CA PHE A 199 9.19 12.48 6.36
C PHE A 199 9.41 13.95 6.71
N ALA A 200 10.11 14.67 5.83
CA ALA A 200 10.35 16.10 5.94
C ALA A 200 10.29 16.76 4.57
N GLY A 201 9.57 17.86 4.46
CA GLY A 201 9.44 18.63 3.23
C GLY A 201 8.07 19.22 3.04
N ASN A 202 7.62 19.30 1.80
CA ASN A 202 6.33 19.91 1.46
C ASN A 202 5.59 19.04 0.45
N ILE A 203 4.26 19.10 0.52
CA ILE A 203 3.35 18.57 -0.49
C ILE A 203 2.27 19.61 -0.74
N SER A 204 1.85 19.77 -1.98
CA SER A 204 0.73 20.64 -2.33
C SER A 204 -0.30 19.88 -3.17
N ILE A 205 -1.56 20.21 -3.00
CA ILE A 205 -2.67 19.71 -3.82
C ILE A 205 -3.61 20.85 -4.14
N ASP A 206 -3.84 21.10 -5.44
CA ASP A 206 -4.69 22.17 -5.97
C ASP A 206 -4.41 23.55 -5.33
N GLY A 207 -3.12 23.89 -5.18
CA GLY A 207 -2.66 25.15 -4.62
C GLY A 207 -2.68 25.24 -3.08
N ARG A 208 -3.19 24.24 -2.38
CA ARG A 208 -3.06 24.15 -0.92
C ARG A 208 -1.73 23.52 -0.56
N GLU A 209 -0.97 24.20 0.27
CA GLU A 209 0.34 23.75 0.70
C GLU A 209 0.31 23.12 2.08
N TYR A 210 1.01 21.99 2.22
CA TYR A 210 1.15 21.27 3.49
C TYR A 210 2.63 21.10 3.83
N SER A 211 2.98 21.39 5.07
CA SER A 211 4.29 21.10 5.64
C SER A 211 4.30 19.69 6.23
N VAL A 212 5.31 18.92 5.86
CA VAL A 212 5.55 17.59 6.43
C VAL A 212 6.71 17.69 7.41
N LEU A 213 6.42 17.57 8.69
CA LEU A 213 7.39 17.75 9.76
C LEU A 213 7.81 16.39 10.34
N PRO A 214 9.11 16.13 10.55
CA PRO A 214 9.60 14.81 11.02
C PRO A 214 8.95 14.33 12.32
N LYS A 215 8.65 15.25 13.24
CA LYS A 215 8.03 14.93 14.53
C LYS A 215 6.57 14.48 14.42
N ASN A 216 5.86 14.95 13.37
CA ASN A 216 4.43 14.76 13.21
C ASN A 216 4.05 14.02 11.92
N SER A 217 5.02 13.46 11.21
CA SER A 217 4.75 12.77 9.93
C SER A 217 4.10 11.41 10.12
N PHE A 218 4.36 10.75 11.26
CA PHE A 218 3.82 9.43 11.61
C PHE A 218 3.77 8.48 10.42
N GLY A 219 4.90 8.39 9.70
CA GLY A 219 4.92 7.80 8.39
C GLY A 219 5.16 6.31 8.39
N TYR A 220 4.79 5.71 7.28
CA TYR A 220 4.86 4.29 7.02
C TYR A 220 5.36 4.02 5.59
N PHE A 221 6.12 2.94 5.41
CA PHE A 221 6.61 2.50 4.12
C PHE A 221 6.52 1.00 3.99
N ASP A 222 5.86 0.51 2.93
CA ASP A 222 5.77 -0.91 2.63
C ASP A 222 6.09 -1.27 1.17
N ARG A 223 6.21 -2.58 0.97
CA ARG A 223 6.50 -3.20 -0.32
C ARG A 223 5.56 -4.36 -0.56
N ILE A 224 4.93 -4.36 -1.74
CA ILE A 224 4.18 -5.49 -2.28
C ILE A 224 4.84 -5.92 -3.58
N PHE A 225 5.09 -7.21 -3.77
CA PHE A 225 5.62 -7.74 -5.01
C PHE A 225 5.28 -9.21 -5.21
N GLY A 226 5.12 -9.63 -6.45
CA GLY A 226 4.80 -11.01 -6.78
C GLY A 226 4.16 -11.16 -8.16
N PRO A 227 3.60 -12.34 -8.45
CA PRO A 227 2.87 -12.57 -9.70
C PRO A 227 1.51 -11.86 -9.75
N SER A 228 0.97 -11.44 -8.61
CA SER A 228 -0.30 -10.72 -8.49
C SER A 228 -0.31 -9.88 -7.23
N CYS A 229 -1.41 -9.22 -6.93
CA CYS A 229 -1.69 -8.63 -5.62
C CYS A 229 -2.30 -9.69 -4.68
N PRO A 230 -2.24 -9.50 -3.35
CA PRO A 230 -3.00 -10.31 -2.40
C PRO A 230 -4.49 -10.29 -2.74
N ASP A 231 -5.19 -11.44 -2.66
CA ASP A 231 -6.59 -11.51 -3.06
C ASP A 231 -7.53 -10.88 -2.02
N ASN A 232 -7.45 -11.23 -0.77
CA ASN A 232 -8.22 -10.60 0.30
C ASN A 232 -7.27 -9.85 1.22
N LEU A 233 -7.45 -8.54 1.34
CA LEU A 233 -6.56 -7.69 2.09
C LEU A 233 -7.02 -7.51 3.53
N PHE A 234 -6.07 -7.65 4.45
CA PHE A 234 -6.21 -7.24 5.83
C PHE A 234 -4.94 -6.51 6.24
N HIS A 235 -5.06 -5.21 6.49
CA HIS A 235 -3.92 -4.38 6.87
C HIS A 235 -4.29 -3.37 7.93
N LEU A 236 -3.41 -3.26 8.91
CA LEU A 236 -3.40 -2.18 9.90
C LEU A 236 -1.96 -1.74 10.14
N SER A 237 -1.74 -0.44 10.28
CA SER A 237 -0.46 0.09 10.77
C SER A 237 -0.63 1.46 11.38
N SER A 238 0.19 1.78 12.36
CA SER A 238 0.37 3.13 12.88
C SER A 238 1.74 3.27 13.52
N SER A 239 2.30 4.48 13.46
CA SER A 239 3.44 4.94 14.25
C SER A 239 3.07 6.10 15.19
N HIS A 240 1.77 6.39 15.34
CA HIS A 240 1.24 7.40 16.25
C HIS A 240 0.62 6.72 17.47
N LEU A 241 1.45 6.39 18.46
CA LEU A 241 1.08 5.66 19.65
C LEU A 241 1.30 6.51 20.90
N THR A 242 0.30 6.57 21.77
CA THR A 242 0.39 7.27 23.06
C THR A 242 0.13 6.28 24.19
N SER A 243 1.08 6.12 25.09
CA SER A 243 0.93 5.21 26.25
C SER A 243 -0.26 5.62 27.12
N VAL A 244 -1.16 4.70 27.38
CA VAL A 244 -2.27 4.89 28.34
C VAL A 244 -1.72 4.96 29.76
N ILE A 245 -0.62 4.26 30.04
CA ILE A 245 -0.01 4.17 31.36
C ILE A 245 0.67 5.50 31.76
N THR A 246 1.38 6.12 30.81
CA THR A 246 2.19 7.32 31.09
C THR A 246 1.65 8.61 30.49
N GLY A 247 0.69 8.53 29.55
CA GLY A 247 0.18 9.66 28.77
C GLY A 247 1.17 10.24 27.76
N LYS A 248 2.32 9.58 27.54
CA LYS A 248 3.39 10.10 26.65
C LYS A 248 3.31 9.48 25.25
N LEU A 249 3.66 10.29 24.24
CA LEU A 249 3.89 9.80 22.90
C LEU A 249 5.06 8.81 22.91
N LEU A 250 4.87 7.64 22.32
CA LEU A 250 5.85 6.57 22.19
C LEU A 250 6.64 6.75 20.89
N GLU A 251 7.67 7.58 20.89
CA GLU A 251 8.39 8.00 19.67
C GLU A 251 9.11 6.85 18.93
N LYS A 252 9.49 5.78 19.65
CA LYS A 252 10.18 4.60 19.11
C LYS A 252 9.22 3.41 18.97
N SER A 253 7.96 3.68 18.76
CA SER A 253 6.93 2.66 18.71
C SER A 253 6.20 2.68 17.39
N SER A 254 5.77 1.51 16.97
CA SER A 254 4.96 1.32 15.77
C SER A 254 4.46 -0.11 15.72
N PHE A 255 3.40 -0.34 14.96
CA PHE A 255 2.97 -1.69 14.61
C PHE A 255 2.54 -1.78 13.14
N ALA A 256 2.57 -2.99 12.61
CA ALA A 256 1.99 -3.31 11.31
C ALA A 256 1.45 -4.74 11.30
N VAL A 257 0.28 -4.90 10.73
CA VAL A 257 -0.41 -6.18 10.51
C VAL A 257 -0.66 -6.33 9.02
N HIS A 258 -0.26 -7.47 8.46
CA HIS A 258 -0.45 -7.76 7.04
C HIS A 258 -0.94 -9.19 6.86
N GLY A 259 -1.92 -9.35 6.00
CA GLY A 259 -2.39 -10.70 5.69
C GLY A 259 -3.43 -10.76 4.60
N VAL A 260 -3.84 -11.97 4.34
CA VAL A 260 -4.96 -12.33 3.48
C VAL A 260 -6.11 -12.73 4.37
N TYR A 261 -7.27 -12.11 4.19
CA TYR A 261 -8.46 -12.39 4.98
C TYR A 261 -8.81 -13.88 4.96
N LYS A 262 -9.14 -14.43 6.13
CA LYS A 262 -9.38 -15.84 6.44
C LYS A 262 -8.16 -16.76 6.42
N ASP A 263 -6.97 -16.20 6.22
CA ASP A 263 -5.70 -16.89 6.39
C ASP A 263 -4.95 -16.33 7.61
N LYS A 264 -3.65 -16.59 7.70
CA LYS A 264 -2.85 -16.02 8.78
C LYS A 264 -2.42 -14.59 8.48
N VAL A 265 -2.33 -13.78 9.51
CA VAL A 265 -1.76 -12.44 9.44
C VAL A 265 -0.37 -12.40 10.08
N SER A 266 0.54 -11.68 9.47
CA SER A 266 1.83 -11.32 10.07
C SER A 266 1.66 -10.05 10.89
N ILE A 267 2.24 -10.04 12.08
CA ILE A 267 2.19 -8.91 12.98
C ILE A 267 3.62 -8.57 13.42
N VAL A 268 3.97 -7.31 13.33
CA VAL A 268 5.13 -6.73 14.00
C VAL A 268 4.65 -5.60 14.89
N ALA A 269 4.99 -5.65 16.16
CA ALA A 269 4.73 -4.58 17.11
C ALA A 269 6.04 -4.24 17.84
N ILE A 270 6.44 -2.99 17.77
CA ILE A 270 7.57 -2.43 18.52
C ILE A 270 7.01 -1.36 19.43
N LEU A 271 7.09 -1.59 20.74
CA LEU A 271 6.69 -0.62 21.74
C LEU A 271 7.94 -0.30 22.57
N GLU A 272 8.52 0.87 22.30
CA GLU A 272 9.80 1.37 22.82
C GLU A 272 10.95 0.35 22.58
N ASP A 273 11.37 -0.38 23.57
CA ASP A 273 12.47 -1.37 23.52
C ASP A 273 11.97 -2.82 23.31
N LYS A 274 10.67 -3.04 23.26
CA LYS A 274 10.06 -4.38 23.12
C LYS A 274 9.62 -4.61 21.68
N LYS A 275 10.15 -5.65 21.07
CA LYS A 275 9.77 -6.10 19.74
C LYS A 275 9.11 -7.46 19.79
N ILE A 276 7.90 -7.57 19.24
CA ILE A 276 7.17 -8.82 19.07
C ILE A 276 6.87 -9.01 17.60
N GLU A 277 7.12 -10.22 17.10
CA GLU A 277 6.94 -10.61 15.71
C GLU A 277 6.19 -11.94 15.61
N PHE A 278 5.13 -11.96 14.80
CA PHE A 278 4.38 -13.12 14.40
C PHE A 278 4.43 -13.22 12.88
N ALA A 279 5.23 -14.12 12.35
CA ALA A 279 5.40 -14.26 10.90
C ALA A 279 4.44 -15.30 10.33
N ALA A 280 3.57 -14.90 9.43
CA ALA A 280 2.74 -15.78 8.62
C ALA A 280 3.54 -16.27 7.40
N ASP A 281 4.52 -17.13 7.65
CA ASP A 281 5.23 -17.80 6.59
C ASP A 281 4.67 -19.23 6.42
N LEU A 282 4.86 -19.80 5.22
CA LEU A 282 4.35 -21.13 4.87
C LEU A 282 4.92 -22.25 5.74
N SER A 283 5.99 -22.01 6.48
CA SER A 283 6.77 -23.03 7.20
C SER A 283 6.61 -23.03 8.73
N LYS A 284 6.13 -21.94 9.35
CA LYS A 284 6.14 -21.79 10.83
C LYS A 284 4.76 -21.50 11.43
N ARG A 285 4.21 -22.50 12.12
CA ARG A 285 2.93 -22.41 12.84
C ARG A 285 3.11 -22.19 14.35
N ALA A 286 4.05 -21.32 14.75
CA ALA A 286 4.41 -21.17 16.17
C ALA A 286 3.49 -20.25 16.97
N TYR A 287 2.45 -19.66 16.38
CA TYR A 287 1.52 -18.75 17.06
C TYR A 287 0.06 -19.00 16.64
N LYS A 288 -0.86 -18.51 17.46
CA LYS A 288 -2.29 -18.47 17.17
C LYS A 288 -2.66 -17.01 16.85
N SER A 289 -3.50 -16.79 15.87
CA SER A 289 -4.08 -15.48 15.59
C SER A 289 -5.58 -15.60 15.31
N ILE A 290 -6.33 -14.66 15.84
CA ILE A 290 -7.73 -14.41 15.53
C ILE A 290 -7.76 -12.97 15.04
N TYR A 291 -8.43 -12.74 13.93
CA TYR A 291 -8.60 -11.40 13.38
C TYR A 291 -9.90 -11.32 12.58
N ASP A 292 -10.53 -10.18 12.64
CA ASP A 292 -11.79 -9.91 11.97
C ASP A 292 -11.89 -8.42 11.59
N CYS A 293 -12.78 -8.12 10.66
CA CYS A 293 -13.24 -6.78 10.37
C CYS A 293 -14.76 -6.81 10.25
N SER A 294 -15.45 -6.09 11.10
CA SER A 294 -16.91 -6.05 11.17
C SER A 294 -17.43 -4.63 11.09
N THR A 295 -18.66 -4.47 10.65
CA THR A 295 -19.36 -3.17 10.69
C THR A 295 -20.08 -3.03 12.04
N ILE A 296 -19.88 -1.87 12.67
CA ILE A 296 -20.57 -1.49 13.91
C ILE A 296 -21.33 -0.19 13.63
N THR A 297 -22.62 -0.16 13.98
CA THR A 297 -23.41 1.07 13.93
C THR A 297 -23.31 1.80 15.25
N ASP A 298 -22.82 3.04 15.20
CA ASP A 298 -22.72 3.96 16.33
C ASP A 298 -23.83 5.01 16.19
N SER A 299 -24.53 5.30 17.31
CA SER A 299 -25.63 6.27 17.30
C SER A 299 -25.20 7.73 17.14
N VAL A 300 -23.92 8.02 17.39
CA VAL A 300 -23.35 9.38 17.32
C VAL A 300 -22.57 9.59 16.03
N ASP A 301 -21.66 8.66 15.73
CA ASP A 301 -20.71 8.79 14.63
C ASP A 301 -21.14 8.04 13.36
N GLY A 302 -22.27 7.33 13.39
CA GLY A 302 -22.76 6.50 12.28
C GLY A 302 -22.02 5.17 12.17
N ASP A 303 -21.99 4.61 10.96
CA ASP A 303 -21.36 3.31 10.74
C ASP A 303 -19.83 3.41 10.80
N LYS A 304 -19.24 2.44 11.50
CA LYS A 304 -17.78 2.28 11.65
C LYS A 304 -17.36 0.89 11.20
N LEU A 305 -16.18 0.76 10.62
CA LEU A 305 -15.49 -0.53 10.54
C LEU A 305 -14.62 -0.72 11.78
N HIS A 306 -14.67 -1.93 12.32
CA HIS A 306 -13.91 -2.36 13.49
C HIS A 306 -13.00 -3.52 13.11
N TRP A 307 -11.70 -3.28 13.16
CA TRP A 307 -10.67 -4.31 13.01
C TRP A 307 -10.27 -4.81 14.38
N THR A 308 -10.34 -6.11 14.57
CA THR A 308 -9.90 -6.79 15.81
C THR A 308 -8.82 -7.81 15.48
N ILE A 309 -7.75 -7.82 16.26
CA ILE A 309 -6.68 -8.78 16.14
C ILE A 309 -6.25 -9.22 17.52
N SER A 310 -6.14 -10.53 17.72
CA SER A 310 -5.48 -11.12 18.87
C SER A 310 -4.49 -12.17 18.40
N ALA A 311 -3.23 -12.04 18.77
CA ALA A 311 -2.20 -13.01 18.42
C ALA A 311 -1.38 -13.42 19.64
N SER A 312 -1.09 -14.71 19.75
CA SER A 312 -0.40 -15.26 20.90
C SER A 312 0.57 -16.37 20.57
N ASN A 313 1.67 -16.41 21.28
CA ASN A 313 2.58 -17.51 21.37
C ASN A 313 2.86 -17.88 22.84
N LYS A 314 3.87 -18.72 23.11
CA LYS A 314 4.22 -19.14 24.48
C LYS A 314 4.68 -17.97 25.38
N GLN A 315 5.16 -16.87 24.80
CA GLN A 315 5.82 -15.78 25.53
C GLN A 315 5.03 -14.47 25.51
N TYR A 316 4.28 -14.21 24.45
CA TYR A 316 3.64 -12.90 24.23
C TYR A 316 2.22 -13.05 23.71
N ILE A 317 1.42 -12.04 24.05
CA ILE A 317 0.09 -11.78 23.47
C ILE A 317 0.08 -10.35 22.98
N VAL A 318 -0.49 -10.12 21.81
CA VAL A 318 -0.76 -8.79 21.26
C VAL A 318 -2.23 -8.72 20.87
N ASP A 319 -2.94 -7.75 21.42
CA ASP A 319 -4.33 -7.44 21.09
C ASP A 319 -4.40 -6.04 20.50
N ILE A 320 -5.09 -5.90 19.37
CA ILE A 320 -5.24 -4.65 18.63
C ILE A 320 -6.70 -4.49 18.26
N ASP A 321 -7.26 -3.32 18.58
CA ASP A 321 -8.59 -2.90 18.22
C ASP A 321 -8.51 -1.54 17.52
N VAL A 322 -9.03 -1.41 16.29
CA VAL A 322 -9.01 -0.17 15.51
C VAL A 322 -10.38 0.08 14.89
N PHE A 323 -10.83 1.33 14.98
CA PHE A 323 -12.08 1.80 14.41
C PHE A 323 -11.82 2.85 13.35
N CYS A 324 -12.61 2.82 12.28
CA CYS A 324 -12.64 3.84 11.24
C CYS A 324 -14.08 4.19 10.89
N ILE A 325 -14.38 5.48 10.83
CA ILE A 325 -15.70 5.96 10.42
C ILE A 325 -15.92 5.63 8.94
N ALA A 326 -17.07 5.10 8.59
CA ALA A 326 -17.38 4.66 7.23
C ALA A 326 -17.26 5.79 6.19
N SER A 327 -17.56 7.03 6.57
CA SER A 327 -17.43 8.21 5.70
C SER A 327 -15.98 8.54 5.30
N ASP A 328 -14.99 8.03 6.02
CA ASP A 328 -13.57 8.24 5.74
C ASP A 328 -12.95 7.11 4.89
N LEU A 329 -13.77 6.14 4.52
CA LEU A 329 -13.34 5.03 3.69
C LEU A 329 -13.53 5.37 2.22
N PHE A 330 -12.56 5.00 1.39
CA PHE A 330 -12.72 5.10 -0.04
C PHE A 330 -12.22 3.85 -0.76
N VAL A 331 -12.77 3.63 -1.93
CA VAL A 331 -12.46 2.48 -2.77
C VAL A 331 -11.21 2.78 -3.60
N ARG A 332 -10.24 1.87 -3.56
CA ARG A 332 -9.04 1.93 -4.37
C ARG A 332 -9.01 0.82 -5.39
N THR A 333 -8.30 1.04 -6.49
CA THR A 333 -7.97 0.00 -7.45
C THR A 333 -6.52 -0.41 -7.34
N LEU A 334 -6.29 -1.72 -7.48
CA LEU A 334 -4.97 -2.27 -7.74
C LEU A 334 -4.90 -2.75 -9.19
N GLU A 335 -3.83 -2.39 -9.87
CA GLU A 335 -3.51 -2.92 -11.18
C GLU A 335 -2.94 -4.33 -11.06
N LEU A 336 -3.35 -5.20 -11.99
CA LEU A 336 -2.84 -6.56 -12.05
C LEU A 336 -1.97 -6.76 -13.29
N PRO A 337 -0.96 -7.65 -13.22
CA PRO A 337 -0.09 -7.95 -14.34
C PRO A 337 -0.80 -8.43 -15.61
N ASN A 338 -1.99 -8.97 -15.50
CA ASN A 338 -2.81 -9.45 -16.62
C ASN A 338 -3.77 -8.40 -17.20
N GLY A 339 -3.65 -7.13 -16.78
CA GLY A 339 -4.50 -6.03 -17.24
C GLY A 339 -5.87 -5.92 -16.56
N LYS A 340 -6.26 -6.89 -15.78
CA LYS A 340 -7.49 -6.82 -14.98
C LYS A 340 -7.23 -5.96 -13.75
N ARG A 341 -8.10 -5.00 -13.48
CA ARG A 341 -8.07 -4.22 -12.25
C ARG A 341 -8.89 -4.92 -11.18
N LYS A 342 -8.36 -4.90 -9.96
CA LYS A 342 -9.10 -5.32 -8.77
C LYS A 342 -9.39 -4.11 -7.90
N VAL A 343 -10.54 -4.12 -7.28
CA VAL A 343 -10.99 -3.05 -6.40
C VAL A 343 -10.73 -3.44 -4.95
N ILE A 344 -10.05 -2.57 -4.20
CA ILE A 344 -9.98 -2.67 -2.75
C ILE A 344 -11.15 -1.89 -2.18
N LYS A 345 -11.98 -2.54 -1.42
CA LYS A 345 -13.25 -1.98 -0.96
C LYS A 345 -13.11 -0.89 0.11
N PHE A 346 -12.06 -0.90 0.92
CA PHE A 346 -11.94 -0.02 2.07
C PHE A 346 -10.49 0.41 2.33
N VAL A 347 -10.26 1.71 2.35
CA VAL A 347 -9.01 2.30 2.81
C VAL A 347 -9.34 3.45 3.74
N SER A 348 -8.75 3.48 4.91
CA SER A 348 -9.03 4.52 5.90
C SER A 348 -8.08 5.71 5.80
N GLY A 349 -8.45 6.75 6.52
CA GLY A 349 -7.65 7.94 6.71
C GLY A 349 -7.56 8.38 8.17
N LYS A 350 -7.49 9.69 8.36
CA LYS A 350 -7.15 10.35 9.63
C LYS A 350 -8.04 10.00 10.84
N SER A 351 -9.29 9.61 10.65
CA SER A 351 -10.22 9.35 11.77
C SER A 351 -10.08 7.96 12.39
N SER A 352 -9.21 7.12 11.83
CA SER A 352 -8.99 5.78 12.39
C SER A 352 -8.15 5.86 13.66
N SER A 353 -8.69 5.28 14.73
CA SER A 353 -8.10 5.25 16.06
C SER A 353 -8.41 3.94 16.76
N GLY A 354 -7.70 3.66 17.82
CA GLY A 354 -7.91 2.42 18.59
C GLY A 354 -6.92 2.22 19.71
N GLU A 355 -6.68 0.97 20.03
CA GLU A 355 -5.78 0.58 21.11
C GLU A 355 -4.93 -0.64 20.71
N ILE A 356 -3.72 -0.68 21.26
CA ILE A 356 -2.87 -1.86 21.25
C ILE A 356 -2.48 -2.22 22.67
N ARG A 357 -2.60 -3.50 23.02
CA ARG A 357 -2.16 -4.05 24.30
C ARG A 357 -1.16 -5.17 24.03
N MET A 358 -0.07 -5.14 24.75
CA MET A 358 1.00 -6.11 24.67
C MET A 358 1.25 -6.74 26.02
N TYR A 359 1.23 -8.08 26.08
CA TYR A 359 1.43 -8.83 27.31
C TYR A 359 2.56 -9.83 27.18
N LYS A 360 3.24 -10.05 28.30
CA LYS A 360 4.17 -11.18 28.47
C LYS A 360 3.44 -12.30 29.21
N ASN A 361 3.54 -13.50 28.67
CA ASN A 361 2.95 -14.69 29.26
C ASN A 361 4.02 -15.44 30.10
N ASN A 362 3.89 -15.39 31.40
CA ASN A 362 4.79 -16.00 32.38
C ASN A 362 4.16 -17.28 32.97
N ARG A 363 3.65 -18.20 32.11
CA ARG A 363 3.05 -19.52 32.46
C ARG A 363 1.87 -19.49 33.45
N SER A 364 1.94 -18.72 34.50
CA SER A 364 0.92 -18.61 35.56
C SER A 364 0.36 -17.19 35.70
N ASN A 365 0.95 -16.21 35.05
CA ASN A 365 0.55 -14.82 35.16
C ASN A 365 0.73 -14.10 33.83
N LEU A 366 -0.23 -13.23 33.53
CA LEU A 366 -0.20 -12.35 32.36
C LEU A 366 0.24 -10.96 32.80
N GLU A 367 1.41 -10.52 32.36
CA GLU A 367 2.00 -9.24 32.68
C GLU A 367 1.77 -8.26 31.52
N LEU A 368 1.08 -7.14 31.78
CA LEU A 368 0.92 -6.08 30.80
C LEU A 368 2.28 -5.37 30.60
N ILE A 369 2.81 -5.40 29.36
CA ILE A 369 4.04 -4.71 28.98
C ILE A 369 3.73 -3.25 28.67
N GLU A 370 2.73 -3.02 27.80
CA GLU A 370 2.31 -1.70 27.39
C GLU A 370 0.86 -1.73 26.90
N HIS A 371 0.18 -0.61 27.14
CA HIS A 371 -1.13 -0.30 26.60
C HIS A 371 -1.06 1.09 25.98
N ALA A 372 -1.33 1.19 24.68
CA ALA A 372 -1.25 2.45 23.97
C ALA A 372 -2.51 2.75 23.14
N HIS A 373 -2.92 4.01 23.16
CA HIS A 373 -3.86 4.55 22.18
C HIS A 373 -3.18 4.69 20.83
N LEU A 374 -3.92 4.39 19.77
CA LEU A 374 -3.53 4.47 18.37
C LEU A 374 -4.27 5.63 17.70
N ALA A 375 -3.55 6.39 16.88
CA ALA A 375 -4.14 7.40 16.02
C ALA A 375 -3.54 7.30 14.61
N ASP A 376 -4.16 7.97 13.64
CA ASP A 376 -3.72 8.00 12.24
C ASP A 376 -3.43 6.59 11.66
N CYS A 377 -4.25 5.59 12.02
CA CYS A 377 -4.06 4.23 11.55
C CYS A 377 -4.37 4.12 10.06
N LEU A 378 -3.47 3.52 9.29
CA LEU A 378 -3.77 3.04 7.96
C LEU A 378 -4.50 1.70 8.10
N CYS A 379 -5.72 1.64 7.57
CA CYS A 379 -6.59 0.47 7.67
C CYS A 379 -7.03 0.06 6.26
N GLU A 380 -6.86 -1.21 5.93
CA GLU A 380 -7.32 -1.73 4.65
C GLU A 380 -8.00 -3.07 4.88
N PHE A 381 -9.18 -3.22 4.30
CA PHE A 381 -9.93 -4.45 4.34
C PHE A 381 -10.76 -4.61 3.07
N GLY A 382 -10.83 -5.79 2.54
CA GLY A 382 -11.72 -6.10 1.47
C GLY A 382 -11.25 -7.22 0.57
N SER A 383 -12.17 -7.76 -0.17
CA SER A 383 -11.90 -8.63 -1.31
C SER A 383 -11.59 -7.78 -2.53
N LEU A 384 -10.68 -8.27 -3.33
CA LEU A 384 -10.41 -7.69 -4.64
C LEU A 384 -11.48 -8.22 -5.59
N GLU A 385 -12.42 -7.39 -5.93
CA GLU A 385 -13.46 -7.70 -6.93
C GLU A 385 -13.02 -7.15 -8.28
N VAL A 386 -13.19 -7.92 -9.34
CA VAL A 386 -13.07 -7.40 -10.70
C VAL A 386 -14.36 -6.61 -10.94
N PRO A 387 -14.31 -5.33 -11.35
CA PRO A 387 -15.50 -4.62 -11.76
C PRO A 387 -16.22 -5.44 -12.84
N GLU A 388 -17.49 -5.70 -12.67
CA GLU A 388 -18.33 -6.20 -13.77
C GLU A 388 -18.36 -5.10 -14.84
N GLU A 389 -18.05 -5.45 -16.09
CA GLU A 389 -18.08 -4.57 -17.25
C GLU A 389 -19.50 -4.10 -17.59
#